data_1751b387b28c648500ec466271c19992
#
_entry.id   1751b387b28c648500ec466271c19992
#
_cell.length_a   1.000
_cell.length_b   1.000
_cell.length_c   1.000
_cell.angle_alpha   90.00
_cell.angle_beta   90.00
_cell.angle_gamma   90.00
#
_symmetry.space_group_name_H-M   'P 1'
#
loop_
_entity.id
_entity.type
_entity.pdbx_description
1 polymer ?
#
loop_
_entity_poly.entity_id
_entity_poly.type
_entity_poly.pdbx_seq_one_letter_code
_entity_poly.pdbx_strand_id
1 'polypeptide(L)'
;QYQSDFSSYLVGLGTVDGVIYGGANAANLKSIVWYQPAEFEARGYSVPATWDEMIALADQIVADGMTPFCFGMYSNGASGWLATDWMEDIMLRTGEGTATYDKWVSHDIPFNDPVVKNAATFLSQIMHTEGYVVGGTDAIVSTYFGNAQDPMFEKDANGNPGCFMHRQASFITSFWPEAAQAGAGSETTV
;
A
#
# COMPACT_ATOMS: atom_id res chain seq x y z
N GLN A 1 12.98 2.04 -32.10
CA GLN A 1 12.33 0.87 -31.51
C GLN A 1 11.84 1.19 -30.09
N TYR A 2 12.68 1.64 -29.11
CA TYR A 2 12.23 1.97 -27.75
C TYR A 2 11.05 2.96 -27.73
N GLN A 3 11.10 4.03 -28.52
CA GLN A 3 10.02 5.01 -28.62
C GLN A 3 8.71 4.47 -29.21
N SER A 4 8.76 3.39 -29.98
CA SER A 4 7.57 2.75 -30.57
C SER A 4 6.97 1.68 -29.66
N ASP A 5 7.79 1.09 -28.80
CA ASP A 5 7.43 -0.06 -27.96
C ASP A 5 6.87 0.36 -26.59
N PHE A 6 7.15 1.60 -26.14
CA PHE A 6 6.71 2.15 -24.87
C PHE A 6 5.81 3.38 -25.07
N SER A 7 4.93 3.63 -24.10
CA SER A 7 4.09 4.85 -24.12
C SER A 7 4.95 6.11 -24.07
N SER A 8 4.45 7.19 -24.66
CA SER A 8 5.13 8.50 -24.63
C SER A 8 5.42 8.99 -23.20
N TYR A 9 4.58 8.62 -22.24
CA TYR A 9 4.82 8.91 -20.83
C TYR A 9 6.09 8.23 -20.32
N LEU A 10 6.24 6.90 -20.52
CA LEU A 10 7.42 6.16 -20.07
C LEU A 10 8.70 6.62 -20.80
N VAL A 11 8.61 6.93 -22.08
CA VAL A 11 9.73 7.52 -22.85
C VAL A 11 10.09 8.88 -22.28
N GLY A 12 9.09 9.71 -21.96
CA GLY A 12 9.27 11.05 -21.41
C GLY A 12 10.01 11.05 -20.07
N LEU A 13 9.79 10.07 -19.19
CA LEU A 13 10.48 9.95 -17.90
C LEU A 13 12.01 9.87 -18.03
N GLY A 14 12.52 9.28 -19.11
CA GLY A 14 13.94 9.16 -19.38
C GLY A 14 14.50 10.18 -20.37
N THR A 15 13.69 11.18 -20.79
CA THR A 15 14.04 12.12 -21.84
C THR A 15 14.23 13.53 -21.28
N VAL A 16 15.36 14.15 -21.57
CA VAL A 16 15.67 15.55 -21.24
C VAL A 16 16.07 16.27 -22.54
N ASP A 17 15.46 17.42 -22.84
CA ASP A 17 15.71 18.22 -24.04
C ASP A 17 15.68 17.41 -25.35
N GLY A 18 14.75 16.44 -25.44
CA GLY A 18 14.58 15.57 -26.60
C GLY A 18 15.60 14.43 -26.73
N VAL A 19 16.54 14.30 -25.81
CA VAL A 19 17.54 13.23 -25.76
C VAL A 19 17.14 12.20 -24.72
N ILE A 20 17.13 10.92 -25.11
CA ILE A 20 16.83 9.79 -24.21
C ILE A 20 18.10 9.40 -23.46
N TYR A 21 18.08 9.55 -22.14
CA TYR A 21 19.17 9.19 -21.22
C TYR A 21 18.89 7.89 -20.46
N GLY A 22 17.64 7.49 -20.36
CA GLY A 22 17.24 6.30 -19.64
C GLY A 22 16.01 5.62 -20.24
N GLY A 23 15.84 4.34 -19.98
CA GLY A 23 14.71 3.56 -20.43
C GLY A 23 14.01 2.84 -19.29
N ALA A 24 12.68 2.72 -19.35
CA ALA A 24 11.91 1.90 -18.44
C ALA A 24 12.28 0.42 -18.67
N ASN A 25 12.71 -0.27 -17.61
CA ASN A 25 13.03 -1.69 -17.64
C ASN A 25 12.10 -2.53 -16.77
N ALA A 26 11.39 -1.91 -15.82
CA ALA A 26 10.41 -2.54 -14.96
C ALA A 26 9.33 -1.53 -14.56
N ALA A 27 8.12 -2.02 -14.34
CA ALA A 27 7.01 -1.26 -13.79
C ALA A 27 6.37 -2.05 -12.66
N ASN A 28 6.03 -1.36 -11.58
CA ASN A 28 5.30 -1.93 -10.46
C ASN A 28 3.91 -1.31 -10.39
N LEU A 29 2.90 -2.15 -10.24
CA LEU A 29 1.57 -1.69 -9.92
C LEU A 29 1.57 -1.24 -8.46
N LYS A 30 1.13 -0.02 -8.20
CA LYS A 30 0.97 0.56 -6.86
C LYS A 30 -0.47 0.45 -6.39
N SER A 31 -0.74 0.83 -5.14
CA SER A 31 -2.10 0.95 -4.59
C SER A 31 -2.86 -0.38 -4.49
N ILE A 32 -2.15 -1.49 -4.33
CA ILE A 32 -2.75 -2.81 -4.12
C ILE A 32 -2.88 -3.07 -2.62
N VAL A 33 -4.04 -3.57 -2.20
CA VAL A 33 -4.23 -4.16 -0.86
C VAL A 33 -4.25 -5.67 -1.02
N TRP A 34 -3.21 -6.31 -0.51
CA TRP A 34 -3.06 -7.75 -0.49
C TRP A 34 -3.81 -8.34 0.69
N TYR A 35 -4.49 -9.47 0.49
CA TYR A 35 -5.19 -10.22 1.53
C TYR A 35 -5.20 -11.71 1.18
N GLN A 36 -5.56 -12.56 2.14
CA GLN A 36 -5.73 -14.00 1.93
C GLN A 36 -7.22 -14.32 1.79
N PRO A 37 -7.73 -14.69 0.59
CA PRO A 37 -9.15 -14.97 0.39
C PRO A 37 -9.71 -16.06 1.31
N ALA A 38 -8.96 -17.13 1.53
CA ALA A 38 -9.38 -18.23 2.42
C ALA A 38 -9.56 -17.76 3.88
N GLU A 39 -8.73 -16.82 4.36
CA GLU A 39 -8.86 -16.27 5.71
C GLU A 39 -10.08 -15.34 5.84
N PHE A 40 -10.39 -14.59 4.79
CA PHE A 40 -11.58 -13.76 4.73
C PHE A 40 -12.83 -14.61 4.71
N GLU A 41 -12.89 -15.63 3.84
CA GLU A 41 -14.02 -16.55 3.73
C GLU A 41 -14.29 -17.30 5.05
N ALA A 42 -13.23 -17.82 5.68
CA ALA A 42 -13.35 -18.57 6.94
C ALA A 42 -13.97 -17.74 8.09
N ARG A 43 -13.87 -16.41 8.02
CA ARG A 43 -14.39 -15.47 9.04
C ARG A 43 -15.61 -14.67 8.57
N GLY A 44 -16.06 -14.89 7.35
CA GLY A 44 -17.18 -14.16 6.76
C GLY A 44 -16.86 -12.68 6.49
N TYR A 45 -15.59 -12.32 6.30
CA TYR A 45 -15.19 -10.98 5.91
C TYR A 45 -15.44 -10.75 4.42
N SER A 46 -15.91 -9.57 4.08
CA SER A 46 -16.11 -9.15 2.69
C SER A 46 -14.99 -8.20 2.26
N VAL A 47 -14.57 -8.30 1.00
CA VAL A 47 -13.61 -7.37 0.42
C VAL A 47 -14.24 -5.97 0.33
N PRO A 48 -13.67 -4.94 0.97
CA PRO A 48 -14.26 -3.61 0.97
C PRO A 48 -14.13 -2.94 -0.41
N ALA A 49 -15.18 -2.29 -0.86
CA ALA A 49 -15.21 -1.51 -2.10
C ALA A 49 -14.96 -0.02 -1.87
N THR A 50 -15.10 0.45 -0.63
CA THR A 50 -14.93 1.86 -0.25
C THR A 50 -13.99 1.98 0.96
N TRP A 51 -13.52 3.21 1.22
CA TRP A 51 -12.72 3.50 2.41
C TRP A 51 -13.51 3.22 3.69
N ASP A 52 -14.75 3.67 3.77
CA ASP A 52 -15.59 3.47 4.95
C ASP A 52 -15.84 1.98 5.23
N GLU A 53 -16.03 1.17 4.19
CA GLU A 53 -16.13 -0.29 4.32
C GLU A 53 -14.80 -0.91 4.80
N MET A 54 -13.66 -0.38 4.34
CA MET A 54 -12.35 -0.86 4.80
C MET A 54 -12.12 -0.54 6.28
N ILE A 55 -12.52 0.64 6.74
CA ILE A 55 -12.46 1.01 8.16
C ILE A 55 -13.43 0.15 8.98
N ALA A 56 -14.66 -0.05 8.51
CA ALA A 56 -15.64 -0.91 9.19
C ALA A 56 -15.13 -2.36 9.30
N LEU A 57 -14.49 -2.89 8.26
CA LEU A 57 -13.86 -4.20 8.31
C LEU A 57 -12.69 -4.23 9.30
N ALA A 58 -11.87 -3.18 9.34
CA ALA A 58 -10.78 -3.08 10.30
C ALA A 58 -11.30 -3.07 11.76
N ASP A 59 -12.36 -2.30 12.03
CA ASP A 59 -13.04 -2.30 13.34
C ASP A 59 -13.58 -3.68 13.71
N GLN A 60 -14.18 -4.39 12.75
CA GLN A 60 -14.68 -5.75 12.97
C GLN A 60 -13.51 -6.70 13.32
N ILE A 61 -12.41 -6.66 12.57
CA ILE A 61 -11.23 -7.51 12.83
C ILE A 61 -10.68 -7.25 14.23
N VAL A 62 -10.60 -5.99 14.66
CA VAL A 62 -10.18 -5.63 16.03
C VAL A 62 -11.17 -6.14 17.07
N ALA A 63 -12.48 -6.02 16.83
CA ALA A 63 -13.51 -6.53 17.72
C ALA A 63 -13.46 -8.07 17.87
N ASP A 64 -13.03 -8.76 16.82
CA ASP A 64 -12.79 -10.23 16.82
C ASP A 64 -11.45 -10.60 17.51
N GLY A 65 -10.71 -9.62 18.06
CA GLY A 65 -9.47 -9.82 18.80
C GLY A 65 -8.24 -10.00 17.91
N MET A 66 -8.28 -9.52 16.66
CA MET A 66 -7.22 -9.68 15.66
C MET A 66 -6.75 -8.32 15.13
N THR A 67 -5.69 -8.32 14.32
CA THR A 67 -5.10 -7.08 13.78
C THR A 67 -5.36 -6.96 12.28
N PRO A 68 -6.00 -5.88 11.80
CA PRO A 68 -6.34 -5.75 10.39
C PRO A 68 -5.15 -5.53 9.46
N PHE A 69 -4.15 -4.71 9.83
CA PHE A 69 -3.11 -4.29 8.90
C PHE A 69 -1.70 -4.74 9.29
N CYS A 70 -1.00 -5.26 8.28
CA CYS A 70 0.44 -5.37 8.25
C CYS A 70 1.00 -4.06 7.71
N PHE A 71 1.75 -3.29 8.50
CA PHE A 71 2.32 -2.03 8.06
C PHE A 71 3.70 -1.80 8.65
N GLY A 72 4.69 -1.62 7.79
CA GLY A 72 6.04 -1.24 8.16
C GLY A 72 6.64 -0.34 7.09
N MET A 73 7.32 0.73 7.49
CA MET A 73 7.89 1.70 6.55
C MET A 73 9.38 1.96 6.75
N TYR A 74 10.06 1.13 7.56
CA TYR A 74 11.51 1.21 7.65
C TYR A 74 12.16 0.69 6.36
N SER A 75 13.08 1.45 5.80
CA SER A 75 13.82 1.12 4.58
C SER A 75 15.20 1.81 4.58
N ASN A 76 15.93 1.75 5.69
CA ASN A 76 17.20 2.45 5.85
C ASN A 76 17.09 3.95 5.46
N GLY A 77 17.97 4.43 4.58
CA GLY A 77 17.97 5.82 4.12
C GLY A 77 16.73 6.24 3.30
N ALA A 78 15.91 5.28 2.89
CA ALA A 78 14.67 5.52 2.13
C ALA A 78 13.42 5.35 2.99
N SER A 79 13.55 5.25 4.33
CA SER A 79 12.41 5.07 5.23
C SER A 79 11.32 6.13 5.01
N GLY A 80 10.06 5.69 5.06
CA GLY A 80 8.90 6.57 4.88
C GLY A 80 8.30 6.55 3.46
N TRP A 81 8.95 5.96 2.46
CA TRP A 81 8.40 5.94 1.09
C TRP A 81 7.03 5.24 0.99
N LEU A 82 6.73 4.31 1.87
CA LEU A 82 5.40 3.68 1.92
C LEU A 82 4.32 4.68 2.32
N ALA A 83 4.63 5.57 3.28
CA ALA A 83 3.70 6.64 3.65
C ALA A 83 3.47 7.61 2.47
N THR A 84 4.51 7.89 1.67
CA THR A 84 4.38 8.66 0.43
C THR A 84 3.45 7.96 -0.56
N ASP A 85 3.62 6.67 -0.79
CA ASP A 85 2.74 5.87 -1.66
C ASP A 85 1.27 5.91 -1.20
N TRP A 86 1.01 5.86 0.11
CA TRP A 86 -0.33 6.01 0.67
C TRP A 86 -0.89 7.42 0.42
N MET A 87 -0.09 8.46 0.68
CA MET A 87 -0.50 9.85 0.48
C MET A 87 -0.83 10.14 -0.97
N GLU A 88 0.01 9.70 -1.90
CA GLU A 88 -0.21 9.86 -3.35
C GLU A 88 -1.51 9.19 -3.80
N ASP A 89 -1.74 7.95 -3.39
CA ASP A 89 -2.95 7.20 -3.73
C ASP A 89 -4.21 7.87 -3.17
N ILE A 90 -4.19 8.27 -1.92
CA ILE A 90 -5.32 8.96 -1.28
C ILE A 90 -5.56 10.31 -1.95
N MET A 91 -4.51 11.08 -2.26
CA MET A 91 -4.62 12.36 -2.98
C MET A 91 -5.31 12.19 -4.34
N LEU A 92 -4.92 11.16 -5.11
CA LEU A 92 -5.51 10.87 -6.42
C LEU A 92 -7.00 10.48 -6.33
N ARG A 93 -7.41 9.88 -5.21
CA ARG A 93 -8.80 9.41 -5.00
C ARG A 93 -9.70 10.46 -4.34
N THR A 94 -9.18 11.25 -3.42
CA THR A 94 -9.94 12.21 -2.61
C THR A 94 -9.82 13.65 -3.10
N GLY A 95 -8.79 13.95 -3.89
CA GLY A 95 -8.64 15.22 -4.59
C GLY A 95 -9.42 15.24 -5.91
N GLU A 96 -9.19 16.26 -6.71
CA GLU A 96 -9.78 16.38 -8.05
C GLU A 96 -8.95 15.59 -9.10
N GLY A 97 -8.49 14.39 -8.72
CA GLY A 97 -7.70 13.52 -9.58
C GLY A 97 -6.27 14.04 -9.83
N THR A 98 -5.73 13.78 -11.02
CA THR A 98 -4.34 14.12 -11.37
C THR A 98 -4.05 15.61 -11.36
N ALA A 99 -5.03 16.47 -11.68
CA ALA A 99 -4.81 17.91 -11.72
C ALA A 99 -4.42 18.51 -10.36
N THR A 100 -5.03 18.02 -9.26
CA THR A 100 -4.67 18.44 -7.91
C THR A 100 -3.35 17.82 -7.46
N TYR A 101 -3.12 16.56 -7.81
CA TYR A 101 -1.86 15.87 -7.58
C TYR A 101 -0.69 16.61 -8.26
N ASP A 102 -0.82 17.01 -9.53
CA ASP A 102 0.20 17.72 -10.27
C ASP A 102 0.53 19.08 -9.62
N LYS A 103 -0.48 19.82 -9.13
CA LYS A 103 -0.28 21.07 -8.38
C LYS A 103 0.48 20.85 -7.07
N TRP A 104 0.24 19.72 -6.40
CA TRP A 104 0.99 19.37 -5.19
C TRP A 104 2.45 19.06 -5.51
N VAL A 105 2.72 18.29 -6.55
CA VAL A 105 4.08 17.97 -7.00
C VAL A 105 4.84 19.21 -7.48
N SER A 106 4.19 20.13 -8.21
CA SER A 106 4.78 21.39 -8.71
C SER A 106 4.92 22.48 -7.63
N HIS A 107 4.38 22.27 -6.42
CA HIS A 107 4.26 23.28 -5.37
C HIS A 107 3.33 24.46 -5.67
N ASP A 108 2.42 24.31 -6.63
CA ASP A 108 1.35 25.30 -6.87
C ASP A 108 0.35 25.35 -5.72
N ILE A 109 0.23 24.25 -4.96
CA ILE A 109 -0.44 24.20 -3.66
C ILE A 109 0.56 23.82 -2.55
N PRO A 110 0.44 24.42 -1.36
CA PRO A 110 1.36 24.15 -0.26
C PRO A 110 1.07 22.76 0.36
N PHE A 111 2.08 22.18 1.03
CA PHE A 111 1.92 20.89 1.73
C PHE A 111 0.84 20.90 2.83
N ASN A 112 0.50 22.07 3.36
CA ASN A 112 -0.57 22.23 4.34
C ASN A 112 -1.93 22.63 3.73
N ASP A 113 -2.10 22.47 2.41
CA ASP A 113 -3.37 22.64 1.73
C ASP A 113 -4.45 21.71 2.34
N PRO A 114 -5.73 22.13 2.38
CA PRO A 114 -6.82 21.30 2.91
C PRO A 114 -6.91 19.91 2.27
N VAL A 115 -6.65 19.77 0.97
CA VAL A 115 -6.70 18.48 0.27
C VAL A 115 -5.59 17.54 0.74
N VAL A 116 -4.37 18.06 0.99
CA VAL A 116 -3.24 17.29 1.52
C VAL A 116 -3.50 16.88 2.97
N LYS A 117 -4.03 17.80 3.79
CA LYS A 117 -4.43 17.48 5.17
C LYS A 117 -5.52 16.42 5.23
N ASN A 118 -6.48 16.46 4.30
CA ASN A 118 -7.50 15.44 4.19
C ASN A 118 -6.88 14.06 3.92
N ALA A 119 -5.97 13.96 2.94
CA ALA A 119 -5.26 12.72 2.65
C ALA A 119 -4.46 12.20 3.87
N ALA A 120 -3.77 13.09 4.58
CA ALA A 120 -3.08 12.74 5.82
C ALA A 120 -4.02 12.25 6.92
N THR A 121 -5.25 12.79 6.98
CA THR A 121 -6.28 12.33 7.94
C THR A 121 -6.71 10.90 7.64
N PHE A 122 -6.93 10.54 6.38
CA PHE A 122 -7.24 9.16 5.99
C PHE A 122 -6.09 8.20 6.37
N LEU A 123 -4.85 8.55 6.03
CA LEU A 123 -3.70 7.73 6.41
C LEU A 123 -3.57 7.58 7.93
N SER A 124 -3.82 8.67 8.68
CA SER A 124 -3.79 8.69 10.13
C SER A 124 -4.79 7.71 10.77
N GLN A 125 -5.96 7.48 10.14
CA GLN A 125 -6.92 6.48 10.61
C GLN A 125 -6.31 5.07 10.64
N ILE A 126 -5.50 4.72 9.65
CA ILE A 126 -4.81 3.42 9.63
C ILE A 126 -3.67 3.39 10.65
N MET A 127 -2.82 4.44 10.68
CA MET A 127 -1.57 4.43 11.45
C MET A 127 -1.76 4.60 12.95
N HIS A 128 -2.80 5.32 13.37
CA HIS A 128 -2.94 5.79 14.77
C HIS A 128 -4.17 5.21 15.48
N THR A 129 -5.02 4.43 14.81
CA THR A 129 -6.11 3.73 15.49
C THR A 129 -5.53 2.54 16.26
N GLU A 130 -5.83 2.46 17.55
CA GLU A 130 -5.36 1.38 18.41
C GLU A 130 -5.83 0.01 17.90
N GLY A 131 -4.92 -0.95 17.87
CA GLY A 131 -5.19 -2.30 17.39
C GLY A 131 -5.16 -2.49 15.87
N TYR A 132 -5.05 -1.41 15.07
CA TYR A 132 -5.11 -1.51 13.62
C TYR A 132 -3.84 -2.10 12.99
N VAL A 133 -2.68 -1.88 13.58
CA VAL A 133 -1.39 -2.27 13.00
C VAL A 133 -0.64 -3.22 13.93
N VAL A 134 0.00 -4.22 13.35
CA VAL A 134 0.86 -5.16 14.09
C VAL A 134 1.94 -4.40 14.87
N GLY A 135 1.98 -4.62 16.18
CA GLY A 135 2.91 -3.93 17.08
C GLY A 135 2.53 -2.47 17.39
N GLY A 136 1.42 -1.98 16.88
CA GLY A 136 0.94 -0.60 17.09
C GLY A 136 1.69 0.46 16.29
N THR A 137 1.31 1.72 16.52
CA THR A 137 1.86 2.89 15.79
C THR A 137 3.38 2.97 15.83
N ASP A 138 3.99 2.70 16.99
CA ASP A 138 5.44 2.81 17.16
C ASP A 138 6.23 1.76 16.36
N ALA A 139 5.60 0.62 16.06
CA ALA A 139 6.21 -0.42 15.24
C ALA A 139 6.32 -0.04 13.77
N ILE A 140 5.45 0.83 13.26
CA ILE A 140 5.41 1.20 11.83
C ILE A 140 6.77 1.73 11.35
N VAL A 141 7.40 2.61 12.14
CA VAL A 141 8.67 3.26 11.76
C VAL A 141 9.90 2.36 11.91
N SER A 142 9.79 1.27 12.66
CA SER A 142 10.87 0.33 12.93
C SER A 142 10.74 -0.99 12.17
N THR A 143 9.54 -1.33 11.70
CA THR A 143 9.30 -2.56 10.93
C THR A 143 9.79 -2.39 9.49
N TYR A 144 10.70 -3.26 9.08
CA TYR A 144 11.24 -3.28 7.72
C TYR A 144 10.12 -3.60 6.71
N PHE A 145 10.04 -2.81 5.65
CA PHE A 145 8.96 -2.93 4.67
C PHE A 145 8.84 -4.33 4.03
N GLY A 146 9.99 -5.00 3.83
CA GLY A 146 10.03 -6.33 3.21
C GLY A 146 9.65 -7.49 4.15
N ASN A 147 9.50 -7.22 5.46
CA ASN A 147 9.04 -8.18 6.47
C ASN A 147 7.67 -7.82 7.07
N ALA A 148 7.15 -6.64 6.74
CA ALA A 148 5.90 -6.15 7.32
C ALA A 148 4.71 -7.10 7.07
N GLN A 149 4.74 -7.86 5.96
CA GLN A 149 3.71 -8.83 5.59
C GLN A 149 3.90 -10.22 6.21
N ASP A 150 5.05 -10.53 6.81
CA ASP A 150 5.34 -11.87 7.34
C ASP A 150 4.24 -12.38 8.28
N PRO A 151 3.70 -11.55 9.22
CA PRO A 151 2.60 -11.97 10.08
C PRO A 151 1.32 -12.42 9.34
N MET A 152 1.10 -11.98 8.09
CA MET A 152 -0.02 -12.46 7.29
C MET A 152 0.08 -13.95 6.97
N PHE A 153 1.29 -14.48 6.85
CA PHE A 153 1.57 -15.87 6.51
C PHE A 153 1.85 -16.74 7.74
N GLU A 154 2.04 -16.12 8.90
CA GLU A 154 2.27 -16.80 10.17
C GLU A 154 0.95 -17.00 10.91
N LYS A 155 0.81 -18.17 11.55
CA LYS A 155 -0.38 -18.51 12.32
C LYS A 155 -0.07 -18.56 13.81
N ASP A 156 -0.94 -17.98 14.62
CA ASP A 156 -0.91 -18.16 16.07
C ASP A 156 -1.36 -19.58 16.49
N ALA A 157 -1.36 -19.85 17.79
CA ALA A 157 -1.79 -21.15 18.35
C ALA A 157 -3.27 -21.48 18.05
N ASN A 158 -4.09 -20.48 17.71
CA ASN A 158 -5.50 -20.62 17.36
C ASN A 158 -5.72 -20.73 15.84
N GLY A 159 -4.63 -20.65 15.06
CA GLY A 159 -4.67 -20.68 13.60
C GLY A 159 -4.99 -19.33 12.95
N ASN A 160 -4.93 -18.22 13.69
CA ASN A 160 -5.17 -16.90 13.14
C ASN A 160 -3.89 -16.29 12.52
N PRO A 161 -3.97 -15.62 11.37
CA PRO A 161 -2.85 -14.83 10.86
C PRO A 161 -2.60 -13.62 11.77
N GLY A 162 -1.35 -13.16 11.83
CA GLY A 162 -1.00 -11.99 12.61
C GLY A 162 -1.53 -10.67 12.05
N CYS A 163 -1.93 -10.63 10.78
CA CYS A 163 -2.66 -9.51 10.14
C CYS A 163 -3.38 -9.98 8.87
N PHE A 164 -4.34 -9.20 8.38
CA PHE A 164 -5.26 -9.59 7.32
C PHE A 164 -5.07 -8.85 6.00
N MET A 165 -4.59 -7.62 6.05
CA MET A 165 -4.43 -6.75 4.88
C MET A 165 -3.04 -6.11 4.87
N HIS A 166 -2.42 -6.05 3.68
CA HIS A 166 -1.14 -5.40 3.47
C HIS A 166 -1.17 -4.54 2.20
N ARG A 167 -1.14 -3.22 2.34
CA ARG A 167 -1.06 -2.35 1.17
C ARG A 167 0.38 -2.18 0.73
N GLN A 168 0.67 -2.64 -0.48
CA GLN A 168 2.02 -2.59 -1.02
C GLN A 168 2.01 -2.78 -2.56
N ALA A 169 3.05 -2.29 -3.22
CA ALA A 169 3.24 -2.48 -4.66
C ALA A 169 3.45 -3.95 -5.05
N SER A 170 3.25 -4.26 -6.33
CA SER A 170 3.33 -5.64 -6.86
C SER A 170 4.67 -6.33 -6.63
N PHE A 171 5.79 -5.60 -6.49
CA PHE A 171 7.10 -6.20 -6.23
C PHE A 171 7.17 -6.93 -4.88
N ILE A 172 6.27 -6.63 -3.94
CA ILE A 172 6.33 -7.21 -2.59
C ILE A 172 6.20 -8.73 -2.59
N THR A 173 5.58 -9.30 -3.62
CA THR A 173 5.47 -10.76 -3.76
C THR A 173 6.81 -11.46 -3.77
N SER A 174 7.88 -10.80 -4.19
CA SER A 174 9.24 -11.36 -4.15
C SER A 174 9.83 -11.47 -2.74
N PHE A 175 9.21 -10.84 -1.74
CA PHE A 175 9.55 -10.91 -0.33
C PHE A 175 8.72 -11.93 0.45
N TRP A 176 7.70 -12.51 -0.19
CA TRP A 176 6.84 -13.48 0.47
C TRP A 176 7.54 -14.83 0.68
N PRO A 177 7.07 -15.65 1.62
CA PRO A 177 7.51 -17.04 1.73
C PRO A 177 7.35 -17.77 0.38
N GLU A 178 8.28 -18.65 0.03
CA GLU A 178 8.31 -19.34 -1.28
C GLU A 178 6.99 -20.04 -1.61
N ALA A 179 6.35 -20.66 -0.62
CA ALA A 179 5.05 -21.30 -0.78
C ALA A 179 3.94 -20.31 -1.17
N ALA A 180 3.98 -19.09 -0.65
CA ALA A 180 3.02 -18.03 -0.98
C ALA A 180 3.32 -17.41 -2.36
N GLN A 181 4.61 -17.32 -2.75
CA GLN A 181 4.99 -16.87 -4.08
C GLN A 181 4.45 -17.79 -5.18
N ALA A 182 4.48 -19.11 -4.96
CA ALA A 182 3.95 -20.09 -5.91
C ALA A 182 2.42 -19.98 -6.09
N GLY A 183 1.71 -19.52 -5.08
CA GLY A 183 0.27 -19.23 -5.10
C GLY A 183 -0.10 -17.84 -5.57
N ALA A 184 0.87 -16.93 -5.68
CA ALA A 184 0.62 -15.54 -6.07
C ALA A 184 0.04 -15.48 -7.50
N GLY A 185 -1.23 -15.13 -7.59
CA GLY A 185 -1.97 -15.08 -8.86
C GLY A 185 -3.08 -16.12 -9.00
N SER A 186 -3.16 -17.14 -8.13
CA SER A 186 -4.26 -18.10 -8.11
C SER A 186 -5.19 -17.97 -6.90
N GLU A 187 -4.68 -17.51 -5.74
CA GLU A 187 -5.45 -17.42 -4.50
C GLU A 187 -5.23 -16.10 -3.73
N THR A 188 -4.26 -15.30 -4.10
CA THR A 188 -4.03 -13.94 -3.58
C THR A 188 -4.47 -12.93 -4.63
N THR A 189 -5.75 -12.77 -4.78
CA THR A 189 -6.30 -11.74 -5.67
C THR A 189 -6.39 -10.39 -4.98
N VAL A 190 -6.07 -9.39 -5.74
CA VAL A 190 -6.19 -7.96 -5.49
C VAL A 190 -7.63 -7.57 -5.21
#